data_3fd3124b724611f3b2d0b605360769e9
#
_entry.id   3fd3124b724611f3b2d0b605360769e9
#
_cell.length_a   1.000
_cell.length_b   1.000
_cell.length_c   1.000
_cell.angle_alpha   90.00
_cell.angle_beta   90.00
_cell.angle_gamma   90.00
#
_symmetry.space_group_name_H-M   'P 1'
#
loop_
_entity.id
_entity.type
_entity.pdbx_description
1 polymer ?
#
loop_
_entity_poly.entity_id
_entity_poly.type
_entity_poly.pdbx_seq_one_letter_code
_entity_poly.pdbx_strand_id
1 'polypeptide(L)'
;MRNLLILVVVVSTIVATNVHANTGVAIVHGTGNPTDAYNKYWGSKFVESVRQGLDNSSNLIVVNCNFDKYMWDDAAAGCLANDLYNFINSKNISDLVVITHSNGGNVIRWIMSNPTFDTRYPTIINNIRWVNAMAPSSLGTPLADAVMQGNVFEQSLGWLLGFKSDAVRQQQVSWMAYYNQSWLLGTSGRPSLPKGFYTIVGTDVESAIWDPDSYCGGYFENVGLETTQNWLDRCSDGFINCSSQRGAGTLWFNDKDRTKGREPLSHNQSRRQCFNLDVILRNDI
;
A
#
# COMPACT_ATOMS: atom_id res chain seq x y z
N MET A 1 -39.57 67.12 20.16
CA MET A 1 -39.71 65.95 19.28
C MET A 1 -38.46 65.12 19.42
N ARG A 2 -38.50 63.94 20.08
CA ARG A 2 -37.36 63.03 20.32
C ARG A 2 -37.44 61.95 19.26
N ASN A 3 -36.47 61.93 18.33
CA ASN A 3 -36.37 60.87 17.34
C ASN A 3 -35.78 59.61 18.00
N LEU A 4 -36.55 58.54 18.06
CA LEU A 4 -36.13 57.22 18.52
C LEU A 4 -35.50 56.47 17.33
N LEU A 5 -34.17 56.29 17.39
CA LEU A 5 -33.45 55.44 16.41
C LEU A 5 -33.64 53.99 16.84
N ILE A 6 -34.34 53.22 16.05
CA ILE A 6 -34.44 51.75 16.25
C ILE A 6 -33.26 51.10 15.53
N LEU A 7 -32.33 50.57 16.32
CA LEU A 7 -31.23 49.78 15.82
C LEU A 7 -31.71 48.32 15.57
N VAL A 8 -31.86 47.95 14.31
CA VAL A 8 -32.16 46.56 13.93
C VAL A 8 -30.87 45.77 13.89
N VAL A 9 -30.64 44.91 14.89
CA VAL A 9 -29.50 43.97 14.92
C VAL A 9 -29.94 42.72 14.15
N VAL A 10 -29.40 42.54 12.93
CA VAL A 10 -29.54 41.28 12.17
C VAL A 10 -28.55 40.27 12.72
N VAL A 11 -29.03 39.30 13.51
CA VAL A 11 -28.25 38.15 13.96
C VAL A 11 -28.23 37.13 12.84
N SER A 12 -27.13 37.08 12.08
CA SER A 12 -26.90 36.00 11.09
C SER A 12 -26.49 34.75 11.83
N THR A 13 -27.35 33.78 12.00
CA THR A 13 -27.01 32.43 12.47
C THR A 13 -26.26 31.70 11.37
N ILE A 14 -24.94 31.57 11.52
CA ILE A 14 -24.12 30.69 10.71
C ILE A 14 -24.47 29.27 11.16
N VAL A 15 -25.28 28.56 10.39
CA VAL A 15 -25.47 27.11 10.55
C VAL A 15 -24.20 26.45 10.03
N ALA A 16 -23.31 26.05 10.92
CA ALA A 16 -22.18 25.20 10.58
C ALA A 16 -22.76 23.83 10.19
N THR A 17 -22.91 23.58 8.90
CA THR A 17 -23.17 22.24 8.41
C THR A 17 -21.91 21.41 8.68
N ASN A 18 -21.99 20.43 9.57
CA ASN A 18 -20.96 19.40 9.69
C ASN A 18 -20.89 18.66 8.35
N VAL A 19 -19.98 19.07 7.49
CA VAL A 19 -19.65 18.30 6.28
C VAL A 19 -18.93 17.05 6.79
N HIS A 20 -19.65 15.94 6.93
CA HIS A 20 -19.01 14.66 7.15
C HIS A 20 -18.06 14.38 5.98
N ALA A 21 -16.83 14.01 6.32
CA ALA A 21 -15.85 13.60 5.31
C ALA A 21 -16.40 12.40 4.54
N ASN A 22 -16.41 12.50 3.20
CA ASN A 22 -16.80 11.37 2.36
C ASN A 22 -15.60 10.46 2.17
N THR A 23 -15.51 9.43 3.02
CA THR A 23 -14.37 8.51 3.03
C THR A 23 -14.44 7.54 1.86
N GLY A 24 -13.29 7.35 1.21
CA GLY A 24 -13.08 6.34 0.18
C GLY A 24 -11.86 5.48 0.46
N VAL A 25 -11.83 4.28 -0.10
CA VAL A 25 -10.70 3.36 0.00
C VAL A 25 -10.21 2.99 -1.40
N ALA A 26 -8.90 3.11 -1.62
CA ALA A 26 -8.22 2.58 -2.79
C ALA A 26 -7.32 1.42 -2.39
N ILE A 27 -7.48 0.26 -3.04
CA ILE A 27 -6.69 -0.94 -2.82
C ILE A 27 -5.73 -1.12 -4.00
N VAL A 28 -4.42 -1.05 -3.75
CA VAL A 28 -3.34 -0.94 -4.74
C VAL A 28 -2.41 -2.14 -4.64
N HIS A 29 -2.38 -3.00 -5.66
CA HIS A 29 -1.58 -4.22 -5.70
C HIS A 29 -0.06 -3.95 -5.79
N GLY A 30 0.75 -5.00 -5.67
CA GLY A 30 2.21 -4.94 -5.84
C GLY A 30 2.65 -5.16 -7.28
N THR A 31 3.90 -5.64 -7.48
CA THR A 31 4.45 -5.99 -8.79
C THR A 31 3.50 -6.92 -9.56
N GLY A 32 3.38 -6.69 -10.86
CA GLY A 32 2.51 -7.45 -11.76
C GLY A 32 1.61 -6.57 -12.63
N ASN A 33 0.91 -7.22 -13.56
CA ASN A 33 -0.05 -6.59 -14.47
C ASN A 33 -1.39 -7.35 -14.43
N PRO A 34 -2.10 -7.35 -13.29
CA PRO A 34 -3.36 -8.09 -13.17
C PRO A 34 -4.47 -7.40 -13.96
N THR A 35 -5.26 -8.18 -14.69
CA THR A 35 -6.52 -7.73 -15.30
C THR A 35 -7.70 -7.80 -14.34
N ASP A 36 -7.53 -8.50 -13.20
CA ASP A 36 -8.53 -8.69 -12.15
C ASP A 36 -7.81 -8.78 -10.80
N ALA A 37 -7.34 -7.64 -10.29
CA ALA A 37 -6.67 -7.59 -8.99
C ALA A 37 -7.62 -7.93 -7.83
N TYR A 38 -8.90 -7.62 -7.98
CA TYR A 38 -9.93 -7.93 -6.99
C TYR A 38 -9.97 -9.42 -6.62
N ASN A 39 -10.07 -10.30 -7.60
CA ASN A 39 -10.17 -11.74 -7.36
C ASN A 39 -8.80 -12.42 -7.29
N LYS A 40 -7.89 -12.06 -8.20
CA LYS A 40 -6.65 -12.82 -8.41
C LYS A 40 -5.52 -12.36 -7.50
N TYR A 41 -5.39 -11.05 -7.27
CA TYR A 41 -4.30 -10.54 -6.43
C TYR A 41 -4.70 -10.50 -4.94
N TRP A 42 -5.80 -9.82 -4.61
CA TRP A 42 -6.25 -9.63 -3.23
C TRP A 42 -7.11 -10.78 -2.69
N GLY A 43 -8.00 -11.30 -3.54
CA GLY A 43 -9.10 -12.19 -3.17
C GLY A 43 -10.33 -11.41 -2.68
N SER A 44 -11.49 -11.80 -3.20
CA SER A 44 -12.76 -11.10 -2.93
C SER A 44 -13.07 -10.97 -1.44
N LYS A 45 -12.75 -11.99 -0.63
CA LYS A 45 -13.00 -11.97 0.81
C LYS A 45 -12.26 -10.85 1.54
N PHE A 46 -10.99 -10.60 1.18
CA PHE A 46 -10.20 -9.50 1.75
C PHE A 46 -10.82 -8.16 1.38
N VAL A 47 -11.11 -7.94 0.10
CA VAL A 47 -11.67 -6.68 -0.40
C VAL A 47 -13.04 -6.40 0.21
N GLU A 48 -13.91 -7.40 0.31
CA GLU A 48 -15.24 -7.24 0.89
C GLU A 48 -15.19 -7.00 2.41
N SER A 49 -14.22 -7.60 3.11
CA SER A 49 -14.01 -7.29 4.53
C SER A 49 -13.58 -5.83 4.74
N VAL A 50 -12.64 -5.34 3.94
CA VAL A 50 -12.22 -3.92 3.98
C VAL A 50 -13.39 -3.00 3.62
N ARG A 51 -14.20 -3.34 2.61
CA ARG A 51 -15.40 -2.59 2.18
C ARG A 51 -16.38 -2.34 3.32
N GLN A 52 -16.50 -3.28 4.25
CA GLN A 52 -17.40 -3.15 5.41
C GLN A 52 -17.00 -2.03 6.40
N GLY A 53 -15.81 -1.46 6.29
CA GLY A 53 -15.39 -0.30 7.06
C GLY A 53 -15.92 1.04 6.53
N LEU A 54 -16.50 1.04 5.33
CA LEU A 54 -17.01 2.24 4.69
C LEU A 54 -18.51 2.47 4.98
N ASP A 55 -18.87 3.69 5.33
CA ASP A 55 -20.29 4.11 5.44
C ASP A 55 -21.01 3.95 4.10
N ASN A 56 -20.31 4.28 3.00
CA ASN A 56 -20.80 4.04 1.63
C ASN A 56 -19.94 2.95 0.96
N SER A 57 -20.46 1.75 0.88
CA SER A 57 -19.77 0.59 0.28
C SER A 57 -19.37 0.78 -1.19
N SER A 58 -19.96 1.75 -1.91
CA SER A 58 -19.57 2.08 -3.29
C SER A 58 -18.29 2.92 -3.37
N ASN A 59 -17.76 3.40 -2.23
CA ASN A 59 -16.55 4.22 -2.14
C ASN A 59 -15.28 3.37 -1.99
N LEU A 60 -15.21 2.25 -2.70
CA LEU A 60 -14.01 1.44 -2.79
C LEU A 60 -13.63 1.19 -4.24
N ILE A 61 -12.35 1.36 -4.55
CA ILE A 61 -11.75 0.98 -5.84
C ILE A 61 -10.62 -0.02 -5.63
N VAL A 62 -10.52 -1.01 -6.51
CA VAL A 62 -9.36 -1.91 -6.64
C VAL A 62 -8.65 -1.59 -7.94
N VAL A 63 -7.41 -1.20 -7.86
CA VAL A 63 -6.62 -0.74 -9.00
C VAL A 63 -6.11 -1.91 -9.83
N ASN A 64 -6.14 -1.78 -11.18
CA ASN A 64 -5.62 -2.74 -12.15
C ASN A 64 -4.62 -2.04 -13.08
N CYS A 65 -3.45 -1.68 -12.56
CA CYS A 65 -2.38 -1.02 -13.31
C CYS A 65 -1.24 -2.00 -13.63
N ASN A 66 -0.36 -1.62 -14.56
CA ASN A 66 0.81 -2.41 -14.88
C ASN A 66 2.00 -2.01 -13.99
N PHE A 67 2.12 -2.63 -12.83
CA PHE A 67 3.23 -2.41 -11.90
C PHE A 67 4.44 -3.33 -12.17
N ASP A 68 4.55 -3.92 -13.37
CA ASP A 68 5.79 -4.48 -13.90
C ASP A 68 6.70 -3.41 -14.51
N LYS A 69 6.18 -2.19 -14.67
CA LYS A 69 6.91 -1.02 -15.12
C LYS A 69 7.60 -0.29 -13.96
N TYR A 70 8.47 0.66 -14.31
CA TYR A 70 9.05 1.56 -13.30
C TYR A 70 7.95 2.33 -12.57
N MET A 71 8.15 2.65 -11.29
CA MET A 71 7.15 3.33 -10.45
C MET A 71 6.70 4.70 -10.99
N TRP A 72 7.47 5.34 -11.88
CA TRP A 72 7.14 6.63 -12.52
C TRP A 72 6.55 6.49 -13.92
N ASP A 73 6.47 5.28 -14.45
CA ASP A 73 5.94 5.03 -15.80
C ASP A 73 4.45 5.36 -15.88
N ASP A 74 4.01 5.80 -17.08
CA ASP A 74 2.60 6.10 -17.34
C ASP A 74 1.68 4.89 -17.10
N ALA A 75 2.16 3.69 -17.38
CA ALA A 75 1.40 2.45 -17.13
C ALA A 75 1.34 2.08 -15.62
N ALA A 76 2.21 2.65 -14.79
CA ALA A 76 2.23 2.47 -13.34
C ALA A 76 1.67 3.70 -12.62
N ALA A 77 2.49 4.71 -12.31
CA ALA A 77 2.01 5.90 -11.59
C ALA A 77 1.01 6.73 -12.39
N GLY A 78 1.15 6.80 -13.71
CA GLY A 78 0.17 7.48 -14.57
C GLY A 78 -1.20 6.81 -14.54
N CYS A 79 -1.24 5.47 -14.62
CA CYS A 79 -2.46 4.67 -14.47
C CYS A 79 -3.07 4.84 -13.07
N LEU A 80 -2.27 4.67 -12.01
CA LEU A 80 -2.71 4.85 -10.63
C LEU A 80 -3.29 6.25 -10.41
N ALA A 81 -2.60 7.28 -10.92
CA ALA A 81 -3.08 8.65 -10.82
C ALA A 81 -4.42 8.86 -11.54
N ASN A 82 -4.59 8.26 -12.72
CA ASN A 82 -5.84 8.32 -13.44
C ASN A 82 -7.00 7.70 -12.65
N ASP A 83 -6.78 6.51 -12.11
CA ASP A 83 -7.79 5.78 -11.34
C ASP A 83 -8.17 6.53 -10.05
N LEU A 84 -7.17 6.99 -9.28
CA LEU A 84 -7.42 7.72 -8.04
C LEU A 84 -8.09 9.08 -8.32
N TYR A 85 -7.62 9.84 -9.30
CA TYR A 85 -8.19 11.14 -9.66
C TYR A 85 -9.65 11.03 -10.10
N ASN A 86 -9.95 10.05 -10.96
CA ASN A 86 -11.32 9.80 -11.41
C ASN A 86 -12.22 9.31 -10.27
N PHE A 87 -11.70 8.44 -9.41
CA PHE A 87 -12.44 7.95 -8.23
C PHE A 87 -12.76 9.09 -7.26
N ILE A 88 -11.78 9.93 -6.93
CA ILE A 88 -11.96 11.10 -6.06
C ILE A 88 -13.06 12.01 -6.61
N ASN A 89 -12.97 12.39 -7.88
CA ASN A 89 -13.90 13.35 -8.47
C ASN A 89 -15.31 12.74 -8.70
N SER A 90 -15.39 11.52 -9.23
CA SER A 90 -16.69 10.89 -9.55
C SER A 90 -17.50 10.52 -8.30
N LYS A 91 -16.82 10.25 -7.18
CA LYS A 91 -17.43 9.89 -5.90
C LYS A 91 -17.43 11.05 -4.89
N ASN A 92 -16.86 12.20 -5.22
CA ASN A 92 -16.64 13.34 -4.31
C ASN A 92 -15.93 12.91 -3.01
N ILE A 93 -14.88 12.07 -3.13
CA ILE A 93 -14.09 11.63 -1.99
C ILE A 93 -13.30 12.82 -1.45
N SER A 94 -13.45 13.12 -0.18
CA SER A 94 -12.71 14.16 0.53
C SER A 94 -11.68 13.59 1.51
N ASP A 95 -11.73 12.27 1.77
CA ASP A 95 -10.89 11.58 2.74
C ASP A 95 -10.55 10.17 2.21
N LEU A 96 -9.37 10.04 1.58
CA LEU A 96 -8.94 8.82 0.89
C LEU A 96 -7.96 8.01 1.75
N VAL A 97 -8.34 6.81 2.12
CA VAL A 97 -7.43 5.80 2.66
C VAL A 97 -6.88 4.94 1.51
N VAL A 98 -5.55 4.82 1.43
CA VAL A 98 -4.90 3.99 0.42
C VAL A 98 -4.27 2.78 1.09
N ILE A 99 -4.70 1.59 0.70
CA ILE A 99 -4.13 0.32 1.15
C ILE A 99 -3.26 -0.23 0.02
N THR A 100 -1.97 -0.39 0.27
CA THR A 100 -1.04 -0.89 -0.75
C THR A 100 -0.36 -2.17 -0.29
N HIS A 101 0.15 -2.94 -1.25
CA HIS A 101 0.98 -4.10 -0.97
C HIS A 101 2.29 -4.02 -1.78
N SER A 102 3.41 -4.44 -1.16
CA SER A 102 4.68 -4.61 -1.87
C SER A 102 5.09 -3.35 -2.66
N ASN A 103 5.48 -3.51 -3.94
CA ASN A 103 5.85 -2.42 -4.85
C ASN A 103 4.77 -1.35 -5.05
N GLY A 104 3.49 -1.65 -4.82
CA GLY A 104 2.42 -0.64 -4.84
C GLY A 104 2.65 0.49 -3.84
N GLY A 105 3.32 0.19 -2.72
CA GLY A 105 3.81 1.19 -1.77
C GLY A 105 4.82 2.16 -2.38
N ASN A 106 5.71 1.70 -3.26
CA ASN A 106 6.67 2.58 -3.97
C ASN A 106 5.97 3.45 -5.01
N VAL A 107 4.96 2.92 -5.72
CA VAL A 107 4.22 3.69 -6.74
C VAL A 107 3.43 4.83 -6.12
N ILE A 108 2.69 4.60 -5.03
CA ILE A 108 1.97 5.71 -4.35
C ILE A 108 2.96 6.67 -3.68
N ARG A 109 4.09 6.16 -3.17
CA ARG A 109 5.15 6.98 -2.60
C ARG A 109 5.82 7.87 -3.65
N TRP A 110 5.96 7.41 -4.90
CA TRP A 110 6.40 8.23 -6.04
C TRP A 110 5.46 9.41 -6.25
N ILE A 111 4.15 9.17 -6.32
CA ILE A 111 3.12 10.22 -6.46
C ILE A 111 3.26 11.26 -5.34
N MET A 112 3.34 10.81 -4.09
CA MET A 112 3.45 11.71 -2.93
C MET A 112 4.77 12.48 -2.87
N SER A 113 5.84 11.93 -3.42
CA SER A 113 7.17 12.55 -3.40
C SER A 113 7.39 13.57 -4.52
N ASN A 114 6.62 13.49 -5.60
CA ASN A 114 6.83 14.26 -6.83
C ASN A 114 5.57 15.01 -7.29
N PRO A 115 5.02 15.95 -6.48
CA PRO A 115 3.71 16.56 -6.71
C PRO A 115 3.62 17.38 -8.02
N THR A 116 4.74 17.76 -8.60
CA THR A 116 4.80 18.55 -9.84
C THR A 116 5.01 17.70 -11.10
N PHE A 117 5.17 16.38 -10.94
CA PHE A 117 5.44 15.47 -12.06
C PHE A 117 4.21 15.26 -12.95
N ASP A 118 3.02 15.27 -12.33
CA ASP A 118 1.73 15.13 -13.03
C ASP A 118 0.71 16.09 -12.40
N THR A 119 -0.12 16.72 -13.23
CA THR A 119 -1.12 17.71 -12.79
C THR A 119 -2.21 17.14 -11.87
N ARG A 120 -2.42 15.81 -11.87
CA ARG A 120 -3.37 15.11 -11.01
C ARG A 120 -2.84 14.88 -9.59
N TYR A 121 -1.50 14.82 -9.42
CA TYR A 121 -0.86 14.46 -8.14
C TYR A 121 -1.25 15.38 -6.99
N PRO A 122 -1.29 16.72 -7.13
CA PRO A 122 -1.70 17.59 -6.03
C PRO A 122 -3.10 17.30 -5.52
N THR A 123 -4.07 17.03 -6.43
CA THR A 123 -5.44 16.68 -6.04
C THR A 123 -5.44 15.35 -5.27
N ILE A 124 -4.74 14.34 -5.76
CA ILE A 124 -4.66 13.03 -5.09
C ILE A 124 -4.04 13.19 -3.71
N ILE A 125 -2.88 13.85 -3.61
CA ILE A 125 -2.15 14.05 -2.35
C ILE A 125 -3.03 14.79 -1.34
N ASN A 126 -3.73 15.84 -1.75
CA ASN A 126 -4.59 16.62 -0.86
C ASN A 126 -5.72 15.78 -0.24
N ASN A 127 -6.27 14.85 -1.00
CA ASN A 127 -7.36 14.00 -0.55
C ASN A 127 -6.89 12.75 0.21
N ILE A 128 -5.62 12.33 0.11
CA ILE A 128 -5.09 11.23 0.91
C ILE A 128 -5.15 11.62 2.40
N ARG A 129 -5.83 10.81 3.19
CA ARG A 129 -5.80 10.84 4.65
C ARG A 129 -4.54 10.15 5.16
N TRP A 130 -4.32 8.91 4.75
CA TRP A 130 -3.08 8.14 4.94
C TRP A 130 -2.96 6.98 3.98
N VAL A 131 -1.78 6.36 3.99
CA VAL A 131 -1.45 5.13 3.26
C VAL A 131 -1.12 4.03 4.26
N ASN A 132 -1.80 2.90 4.19
CA ASN A 132 -1.44 1.65 4.87
C ASN A 132 -0.63 0.79 3.89
N ALA A 133 0.69 0.77 4.06
CA ALA A 133 1.61 0.07 3.17
C ALA A 133 1.97 -1.29 3.77
N MET A 134 1.40 -2.36 3.21
CA MET A 134 1.65 -3.73 3.63
C MET A 134 2.87 -4.28 2.91
N ALA A 135 3.84 -4.74 3.68
CA ALA A 135 5.09 -5.32 3.17
C ALA A 135 5.76 -4.50 2.05
N PRO A 136 5.91 -3.16 2.19
CA PRO A 136 6.45 -2.33 1.11
C PRO A 136 7.94 -2.59 0.91
N SER A 137 8.39 -2.64 -0.35
CA SER A 137 9.81 -2.78 -0.71
C SER A 137 10.54 -1.43 -0.71
N SER A 138 10.42 -0.66 0.40
CA SER A 138 10.88 0.74 0.46
C SER A 138 12.39 0.92 0.27
N LEU A 139 13.21 -0.08 0.65
CA LEU A 139 14.66 -0.10 0.42
C LEU A 139 15.08 -1.17 -0.59
N GLY A 140 14.13 -1.74 -1.33
CA GLY A 140 14.37 -2.85 -2.25
C GLY A 140 14.41 -4.21 -1.57
N THR A 141 14.85 -5.22 -2.30
CA THR A 141 15.01 -6.59 -1.80
C THR A 141 16.22 -7.27 -2.44
N PRO A 142 17.02 -8.03 -1.66
CA PRO A 142 18.12 -8.84 -2.19
C PRO A 142 17.67 -9.86 -3.24
N LEU A 143 16.41 -10.30 -3.20
CA LEU A 143 15.86 -11.21 -4.21
C LEU A 143 15.80 -10.55 -5.59
N ALA A 144 15.53 -9.25 -5.67
CA ALA A 144 15.60 -8.53 -6.94
C ALA A 144 17.02 -8.48 -7.49
N ASP A 145 18.03 -8.31 -6.63
CA ASP A 145 19.45 -8.41 -7.03
C ASP A 145 19.77 -9.80 -7.56
N ALA A 146 19.36 -10.86 -6.87
CA ALA A 146 19.58 -12.25 -7.27
C ALA A 146 18.95 -12.57 -8.64
N VAL A 147 17.71 -12.15 -8.87
CA VAL A 147 17.01 -12.36 -10.15
C VAL A 147 17.70 -11.61 -11.29
N MET A 148 18.07 -10.35 -11.07
CA MET A 148 18.75 -9.56 -12.11
C MET A 148 20.13 -10.08 -12.47
N GLN A 149 20.83 -10.76 -11.54
CA GLN A 149 22.10 -11.43 -11.76
C GLN A 149 21.97 -12.78 -12.49
N GLY A 150 20.74 -13.30 -12.70
CA GLY A 150 20.52 -14.58 -13.36
C GLY A 150 20.80 -15.80 -12.50
N ASN A 151 20.72 -15.67 -11.19
CA ASN A 151 20.84 -16.80 -10.27
C ASN A 151 19.63 -17.75 -10.43
N VAL A 152 19.79 -19.06 -10.13
CA VAL A 152 18.86 -20.18 -10.36
C VAL A 152 17.43 -19.97 -9.83
N PHE A 153 17.20 -18.87 -9.16
CA PHE A 153 15.95 -18.41 -8.57
C PHE A 153 14.84 -18.02 -9.57
N GLU A 154 15.20 -17.70 -10.82
CA GLU A 154 14.22 -17.23 -11.82
C GLU A 154 13.04 -18.18 -12.02
N GLN A 155 13.30 -19.48 -11.91
CA GLN A 155 12.26 -20.50 -12.16
C GLN A 155 11.32 -20.73 -10.98
N SER A 156 11.82 -20.61 -9.75
CA SER A 156 11.00 -20.85 -8.54
C SER A 156 10.26 -19.63 -8.03
N LEU A 157 10.70 -18.43 -8.39
CA LEU A 157 10.10 -17.16 -7.96
C LEU A 157 9.51 -16.34 -9.11
N GLY A 158 9.58 -16.80 -10.36
CA GLY A 158 9.05 -16.09 -11.53
C GLY A 158 7.57 -15.71 -11.38
N TRP A 159 6.79 -16.51 -10.64
CA TRP A 159 5.40 -16.21 -10.32
C TRP A 159 5.25 -15.06 -9.31
N LEU A 160 6.24 -14.84 -8.44
CA LEU A 160 6.20 -13.82 -7.38
C LEU A 160 6.81 -12.49 -7.85
N LEU A 161 7.84 -12.55 -8.72
CA LEU A 161 8.61 -11.40 -9.19
C LEU A 161 8.26 -10.95 -10.61
N GLY A 162 7.48 -11.78 -11.37
CA GLY A 162 7.13 -11.42 -12.74
C GLY A 162 8.36 -11.25 -13.64
N PHE A 163 9.24 -12.25 -13.69
CA PHE A 163 10.46 -12.24 -14.52
C PHE A 163 11.30 -10.92 -14.40
N LYS A 164 12.30 -10.71 -15.24
CA LYS A 164 13.17 -9.51 -15.27
C LYS A 164 12.43 -8.25 -15.75
N SER A 165 11.41 -7.82 -15.01
CA SER A 165 10.65 -6.61 -15.31
C SER A 165 11.38 -5.33 -14.86
N ASP A 166 10.91 -4.18 -15.33
CA ASP A 166 11.40 -2.87 -14.86
C ASP A 166 11.17 -2.70 -13.36
N ALA A 167 10.04 -3.20 -12.84
CA ALA A 167 9.74 -3.20 -11.42
C ALA A 167 10.72 -4.02 -10.59
N VAL A 168 11.14 -5.20 -11.09
CA VAL A 168 12.16 -6.00 -10.41
C VAL A 168 13.51 -5.28 -10.46
N ARG A 169 13.88 -4.70 -11.60
CA ARG A 169 15.10 -3.90 -11.72
C ARG A 169 15.14 -2.75 -10.73
N GLN A 170 14.05 -1.98 -10.61
CA GLN A 170 14.03 -0.85 -9.67
C GLN A 170 14.07 -1.28 -8.21
N GLN A 171 13.56 -2.49 -7.86
CA GLN A 171 13.55 -3.01 -6.50
C GLN A 171 14.89 -3.62 -6.06
N GLN A 172 15.93 -3.60 -6.89
CA GLN A 172 17.29 -3.91 -6.44
C GLN A 172 17.71 -2.93 -5.34
N VAL A 173 18.44 -3.41 -4.34
CA VAL A 173 18.83 -2.62 -3.16
C VAL A 173 19.59 -1.34 -3.54
N SER A 174 20.53 -1.44 -4.48
CA SER A 174 21.32 -0.30 -4.96
C SER A 174 20.46 0.74 -5.70
N TRP A 175 19.52 0.31 -6.54
CA TRP A 175 18.63 1.21 -7.25
C TRP A 175 17.65 1.90 -6.31
N MET A 176 17.05 1.18 -5.36
CA MET A 176 16.18 1.80 -4.36
C MET A 176 16.94 2.78 -3.46
N ALA A 177 18.21 2.50 -3.12
CA ALA A 177 19.05 3.45 -2.41
C ALA A 177 19.23 4.76 -3.21
N TYR A 178 19.52 4.66 -4.51
CA TYR A 178 19.62 5.82 -5.40
C TYR A 178 18.31 6.62 -5.47
N TYR A 179 17.16 5.94 -5.68
CA TYR A 179 15.85 6.63 -5.75
C TYR A 179 15.48 7.28 -4.42
N ASN A 180 15.77 6.63 -3.31
CA ASN A 180 15.56 7.18 -1.97
C ASN A 180 16.39 8.45 -1.72
N GLN A 181 17.62 8.50 -2.21
CA GLN A 181 18.46 9.69 -2.09
C GLN A 181 17.99 10.84 -2.98
N SER A 182 17.52 10.54 -4.19
CA SER A 182 17.30 11.53 -5.23
C SER A 182 15.84 12.00 -5.36
N TRP A 183 14.88 11.08 -5.29
CA TRP A 183 13.50 11.31 -5.73
C TRP A 183 12.43 11.01 -4.70
N LEU A 184 12.66 10.05 -3.81
CA LEU A 184 11.64 9.60 -2.86
C LEU A 184 11.82 10.25 -1.49
N LEU A 185 10.70 10.56 -0.84
CA LEU A 185 10.62 11.09 0.52
C LEU A 185 10.35 9.96 1.53
N GLY A 186 10.47 10.29 2.83
CA GLY A 186 10.00 9.45 3.92
C GLY A 186 11.02 8.43 4.45
N THR A 187 12.21 8.28 3.85
CA THR A 187 13.31 7.48 4.42
C THR A 187 14.17 8.29 5.38
N SER A 188 14.97 7.62 6.20
CA SER A 188 15.93 8.27 7.09
C SER A 188 16.83 9.24 6.32
N GLY A 189 17.01 10.45 6.86
CA GLY A 189 17.77 11.52 6.23
C GLY A 189 17.07 12.26 5.08
N ARG A 190 15.83 11.89 4.75
CA ARG A 190 15.00 12.59 3.76
C ARG A 190 13.84 13.33 4.45
N PRO A 191 13.26 14.37 3.83
CA PRO A 191 12.03 14.97 4.33
C PRO A 191 10.92 13.94 4.49
N SER A 192 10.01 14.17 5.43
CA SER A 192 8.83 13.34 5.62
C SER A 192 7.90 13.39 4.40
N LEU A 193 7.14 12.33 4.19
CA LEU A 193 6.06 12.32 3.20
C LEU A 193 4.96 13.34 3.60
N PRO A 194 4.25 13.94 2.63
CA PRO A 194 3.24 14.97 2.90
C PRO A 194 2.00 14.42 3.63
N LYS A 195 1.83 13.10 3.64
CA LYS A 195 0.73 12.39 4.32
C LYS A 195 1.25 11.21 5.10
N GLY A 196 0.48 10.73 6.08
CA GLY A 196 0.80 9.54 6.83
C GLY A 196 1.06 8.34 5.92
N PHE A 197 2.21 7.68 6.11
CA PHE A 197 2.57 6.45 5.43
C PHE A 197 2.90 5.43 6.51
N TYR A 198 1.96 4.54 6.77
CA TYR A 198 1.98 3.60 7.86
C TYR A 198 2.37 2.21 7.36
N THR A 199 3.49 1.68 7.84
CA THR A 199 4.00 0.40 7.37
C THR A 199 3.46 -0.76 8.21
N ILE A 200 3.07 -1.81 7.50
CA ILE A 200 2.65 -3.09 8.04
C ILE A 200 3.72 -4.11 7.66
N VAL A 201 4.32 -4.71 8.68
CA VAL A 201 5.53 -5.52 8.56
C VAL A 201 5.24 -6.97 8.89
N GLY A 202 5.50 -7.85 7.93
CA GLY A 202 5.61 -9.28 8.13
C GLY A 202 7.03 -9.65 8.50
N THR A 203 7.22 -10.58 9.45
CA THR A 203 8.52 -10.82 10.06
C THR A 203 9.08 -12.22 9.84
N ASP A 204 8.26 -13.14 9.31
CA ASP A 204 8.65 -14.54 9.11
C ASP A 204 7.72 -15.24 8.13
N VAL A 205 8.07 -16.43 7.72
CA VAL A 205 7.22 -17.37 6.96
C VAL A 205 7.17 -18.69 7.72
N GLU A 206 5.98 -19.22 7.84
CA GLU A 206 5.76 -20.56 8.35
C GLU A 206 5.07 -21.41 7.29
N SER A 207 5.63 -22.60 7.00
CA SER A 207 5.06 -23.56 6.07
C SER A 207 5.18 -24.98 6.60
N ALA A 208 4.32 -25.32 7.56
CA ALA A 208 4.24 -26.66 8.12
C ALA A 208 2.95 -27.37 7.67
N ILE A 209 3.07 -28.56 7.10
CA ILE A 209 1.92 -29.31 6.56
C ILE A 209 0.87 -29.66 7.62
N TRP A 210 1.26 -29.71 8.87
CA TRP A 210 0.39 -30.00 10.02
C TRP A 210 -0.18 -28.75 10.67
N ASP A 211 0.25 -27.56 10.24
CA ASP A 211 -0.21 -26.30 10.76
C ASP A 211 -1.26 -25.68 9.82
N PRO A 212 -2.54 -25.57 10.24
CA PRO A 212 -3.59 -24.94 9.44
C PRO A 212 -3.30 -23.49 9.03
N ASP A 213 -2.54 -22.75 9.82
CA ASP A 213 -2.22 -21.34 9.55
C ASP A 213 -1.27 -21.20 8.35
N SER A 214 -0.45 -22.23 8.08
CA SER A 214 0.40 -22.33 6.87
C SER A 214 -0.40 -22.36 5.56
N TYR A 215 -1.69 -22.67 5.60
CA TYR A 215 -2.55 -22.69 4.41
C TYR A 215 -3.20 -21.34 4.11
N CYS A 216 -3.17 -20.40 5.06
CA CYS A 216 -3.66 -19.07 4.81
C CYS A 216 -2.75 -18.33 3.82
N GLY A 217 -3.32 -17.78 2.78
CA GLY A 217 -2.58 -17.12 1.70
C GLY A 217 -2.10 -18.07 0.59
N GLY A 218 -2.07 -19.39 0.85
CA GLY A 218 -1.63 -20.43 -0.08
C GLY A 218 -0.40 -21.17 0.45
N TYR A 219 -0.55 -22.49 0.68
CA TYR A 219 0.52 -23.32 1.24
C TYR A 219 1.78 -23.36 0.36
N PHE A 220 1.62 -23.57 -0.94
CA PHE A 220 2.76 -23.64 -1.87
C PHE A 220 3.49 -22.30 -2.00
N GLU A 221 2.75 -21.20 -1.92
CA GLU A 221 3.31 -19.87 -1.89
C GLU A 221 4.17 -19.64 -0.63
N ASN A 222 3.68 -20.09 0.54
CA ASN A 222 4.46 -19.99 1.78
C ASN A 222 5.70 -20.88 1.74
N VAL A 223 5.62 -22.11 1.22
CA VAL A 223 6.80 -22.98 1.01
C VAL A 223 7.84 -22.30 0.11
N GLY A 224 7.40 -21.67 -0.98
CA GLY A 224 8.29 -20.88 -1.83
C GLY A 224 8.96 -19.74 -1.10
N LEU A 225 8.19 -18.98 -0.32
CA LEU A 225 8.71 -17.85 0.48
C LEU A 225 9.65 -18.30 1.61
N GLU A 226 9.39 -19.41 2.28
CA GLU A 226 10.29 -19.97 3.28
C GLU A 226 11.64 -20.37 2.66
N THR A 227 11.62 -20.94 1.45
CA THR A 227 12.85 -21.25 0.71
C THR A 227 13.66 -19.99 0.44
N THR A 228 13.03 -18.85 0.13
CA THR A 228 13.70 -17.59 -0.20
C THR A 228 14.28 -16.87 1.00
N GLN A 229 13.85 -17.17 2.22
CA GLN A 229 14.42 -16.61 3.44
C GLN A 229 15.93 -16.86 3.59
N ASN A 230 16.48 -17.92 2.97
CA ASN A 230 17.93 -18.18 2.99
C ASN A 230 18.80 -17.08 2.33
N TRP A 231 18.19 -16.19 1.53
CA TRP A 231 18.87 -15.05 0.88
C TRP A 231 18.51 -13.71 1.50
N LEU A 232 17.69 -13.73 2.55
CA LEU A 232 17.19 -12.55 3.25
C LEU A 232 17.76 -12.49 4.66
N ASP A 233 17.56 -11.36 5.32
CA ASP A 233 17.83 -11.23 6.74
C ASP A 233 16.89 -12.14 7.55
N ARG A 234 17.32 -12.50 8.75
CA ARG A 234 16.51 -13.31 9.68
C ARG A 234 15.10 -12.75 9.93
N CYS A 235 14.95 -11.42 9.85
CA CYS A 235 13.65 -10.76 9.88
C CYS A 235 13.24 -10.42 8.46
N SER A 236 12.37 -11.22 7.88
CA SER A 236 11.80 -11.02 6.55
C SER A 236 10.45 -11.73 6.43
N ASP A 237 9.61 -11.28 5.52
CA ASP A 237 8.34 -11.93 5.18
C ASP A 237 8.49 -13.02 4.10
N GLY A 238 9.74 -13.47 3.87
CA GLY A 238 10.12 -14.39 2.81
C GLY A 238 10.37 -13.73 1.46
N PHE A 239 10.12 -12.42 1.33
CA PHE A 239 10.34 -11.69 0.10
C PHE A 239 11.08 -10.36 0.30
N ILE A 240 10.79 -9.67 1.39
CA ILE A 240 11.35 -8.35 1.73
C ILE A 240 11.84 -8.36 3.17
N ASN A 241 13.06 -7.90 3.40
CA ASN A 241 13.61 -7.73 4.74
C ASN A 241 12.78 -6.73 5.56
N CYS A 242 12.64 -6.97 6.87
CA CYS A 242 11.95 -6.05 7.78
C CYS A 242 12.52 -4.63 7.73
N SER A 243 13.82 -4.49 7.54
CA SER A 243 14.49 -3.19 7.37
C SER A 243 13.96 -2.44 6.16
N SER A 244 13.71 -3.13 5.05
CA SER A 244 13.13 -2.54 3.84
C SER A 244 11.66 -2.21 4.03
N GLN A 245 10.88 -3.10 4.63
CA GLN A 245 9.46 -2.85 4.92
C GLN A 245 9.26 -1.61 5.82
N ARG A 246 10.17 -1.37 6.77
CA ARG A 246 10.18 -0.19 7.68
C ARG A 246 10.92 1.01 7.12
N GLY A 247 11.50 0.90 5.94
CA GLY A 247 12.46 1.86 5.39
C GLY A 247 11.88 3.24 5.10
N ALA A 248 10.57 3.39 4.95
CA ALA A 248 9.90 4.67 4.74
C ALA A 248 8.65 4.79 5.61
N GLY A 249 8.34 6.01 6.03
CA GLY A 249 7.16 6.30 6.84
C GLY A 249 7.31 5.87 8.30
N THR A 250 6.20 5.43 8.90
CA THR A 250 6.10 5.07 10.32
C THR A 250 5.62 3.63 10.48
N LEU A 251 6.29 2.85 11.32
CA LEU A 251 5.82 1.52 11.68
C LEU A 251 4.50 1.64 12.45
N TRP A 252 3.43 1.11 11.89
CA TRP A 252 2.11 1.08 12.50
C TRP A 252 1.72 -0.29 13.00
N PHE A 253 2.13 -1.34 12.27
CA PHE A 253 1.75 -2.71 12.54
C PHE A 253 2.97 -3.64 12.44
N ASN A 254 3.18 -4.43 13.49
CA ASN A 254 4.09 -5.57 13.49
C ASN A 254 3.24 -6.83 13.72
N ASP A 255 3.35 -7.82 12.86
CA ASP A 255 2.55 -9.03 12.88
C ASP A 255 2.57 -9.74 14.25
N LYS A 256 3.76 -10.01 14.79
CA LYS A 256 3.93 -10.73 16.07
C LYS A 256 3.30 -10.04 17.29
N ASP A 257 3.07 -8.73 17.19
CA ASP A 257 2.46 -7.96 18.28
C ASP A 257 0.94 -7.86 18.14
N ARG A 258 0.41 -7.94 16.93
CA ARG A 258 -0.96 -7.52 16.64
C ARG A 258 -1.83 -8.53 15.88
N THR A 259 -1.28 -9.61 15.33
CA THR A 259 -2.08 -10.67 14.74
C THR A 259 -2.74 -11.55 15.80
N LYS A 260 -3.79 -12.25 15.40
CA LYS A 260 -4.41 -13.29 16.22
C LYS A 260 -3.37 -14.39 16.49
N GLY A 261 -3.15 -14.74 17.76
CA GLY A 261 -2.17 -15.74 18.15
C GLY A 261 -0.71 -15.29 18.04
N ARG A 262 -0.45 -14.04 17.61
CA ARG A 262 0.88 -13.49 17.32
C ARG A 262 1.59 -14.24 16.17
N GLU A 263 0.81 -14.69 15.22
CA GLU A 263 1.31 -15.38 14.04
C GLU A 263 2.08 -14.43 13.11
N PRO A 264 3.22 -14.86 12.57
CA PRO A 264 3.93 -14.07 11.58
C PRO A 264 3.17 -14.01 10.26
N LEU A 265 3.34 -12.90 9.54
CA LEU A 265 2.78 -12.71 8.21
C LEU A 265 3.86 -12.91 7.15
N SER A 266 3.68 -13.88 6.28
CA SER A 266 4.45 -13.98 5.04
C SER A 266 4.03 -12.87 4.06
N HIS A 267 4.87 -12.63 3.06
CA HIS A 267 4.59 -11.65 2.01
C HIS A 267 3.22 -11.88 1.35
N ASN A 268 2.85 -13.13 1.11
CA ASN A 268 1.59 -13.47 0.49
C ASN A 268 0.39 -13.39 1.46
N GLN A 269 0.59 -13.74 2.74
CA GLN A 269 -0.46 -13.68 3.76
C GLN A 269 -0.88 -12.23 4.06
N SER A 270 0.04 -11.26 3.98
CA SER A 270 -0.23 -9.85 4.24
C SER A 270 -1.27 -9.23 3.29
N ARG A 271 -1.51 -9.83 2.12
CA ARG A 271 -2.52 -9.39 1.14
C ARG A 271 -3.77 -10.27 1.08
N ARG A 272 -3.96 -11.13 2.07
CA ARG A 272 -5.09 -12.07 2.15
C ARG A 272 -5.82 -11.90 3.48
N GLN A 273 -6.94 -12.58 3.62
CA GLN A 273 -7.72 -12.62 4.86
C GLN A 273 -7.05 -13.59 5.86
N CYS A 274 -5.83 -13.24 6.30
CA CYS A 274 -5.07 -14.00 7.27
C CYS A 274 -4.97 -13.24 8.58
N PHE A 275 -5.10 -13.95 9.70
CA PHE A 275 -4.85 -13.45 11.06
C PHE A 275 -5.57 -12.15 11.43
N ASN A 276 -6.75 -11.90 10.87
CA ASN A 276 -7.58 -10.71 11.06
C ASN A 276 -6.96 -9.38 10.56
N LEU A 277 -5.95 -9.40 9.70
CA LEU A 277 -5.35 -8.17 9.18
C LEU A 277 -6.38 -7.31 8.41
N ASP A 278 -7.25 -7.95 7.62
CA ASP A 278 -8.36 -7.29 6.93
C ASP A 278 -9.33 -6.58 7.89
N VAL A 279 -9.61 -7.20 9.05
CA VAL A 279 -10.46 -6.60 10.11
C VAL A 279 -9.75 -5.43 10.78
N ILE A 280 -8.44 -5.55 11.03
CA ILE A 280 -7.63 -4.47 11.62
C ILE A 280 -7.61 -3.26 10.67
N LEU A 281 -7.39 -3.49 9.37
CA LEU A 281 -7.43 -2.43 8.35
C LEU A 281 -8.82 -1.79 8.24
N ARG A 282 -9.87 -2.60 8.23
CA ARG A 282 -11.26 -2.13 8.20
C ARG A 282 -11.60 -1.20 9.36
N ASN A 283 -11.12 -1.52 10.55
CA ASN A 283 -11.40 -0.74 11.77
C ASN A 283 -10.58 0.58 11.83
N ASP A 284 -9.62 0.75 10.93
CA ASP A 284 -8.79 1.95 10.80
C ASP A 284 -9.37 2.94 9.76
N ILE A 285 -10.37 2.53 8.97
CA ILE A 285 -11.06 3.36 7.98
C ILE A 285 -12.05 4.30 8.68
#